data_3dc1e024c29da6cc1192538ebb022b3f
#
_entry.id   3dc1e024c29da6cc1192538ebb022b3f
#
_cell.length_a   1.000
_cell.length_b   1.000
_cell.length_c   1.000
_cell.angle_alpha   90.00
_cell.angle_beta   90.00
_cell.angle_gamma   90.00
#
_symmetry.space_group_name_H-M   'P 1'
#
loop_
_entity.id
_entity.type
_entity.pdbx_description
1 polymer ?
#
loop_
_entity_poly.entity_id
_entity_poly.type
_entity_poly.pdbx_seq_one_letter_code
_entity_poly.pdbx_strand_id
1 'polypeptide(L)'
;MDAVRFIAKHHNIQIEYTQEEYNEEQMAEEKHRESLLVALDHIQAYFLNCLRTTDNIECKQARDYAYGRWPEEFCSVAGIGYAPIDGNLFVDYCQKRSLNEEALFELGMLKRGEDGHIYAMFRQRIMIPIRNRWGRIIAYTARHIGHNPKAPKYINSSTSPVYSKGETLFGIDRASRQRNADYFIIVEGAP
;
A
#
# COMPACT_ATOMS: atom_id res chain seq x y z
N MET A 1 2.20 -14.75 -11.18
CA MET A 1 2.73 -15.67 -10.13
C MET A 1 1.71 -16.75 -9.87
N ASP A 2 2.15 -17.97 -9.98
CA ASP A 2 1.32 -19.16 -10.01
C ASP A 2 0.69 -19.53 -8.69
N ALA A 3 -0.50 -20.17 -8.77
CA ALA A 3 -1.15 -20.79 -7.63
C ALA A 3 -0.23 -21.78 -6.90
N VAL A 4 0.65 -22.45 -7.63
CA VAL A 4 1.65 -23.39 -7.11
C VAL A 4 2.60 -22.73 -6.10
N ARG A 5 3.15 -21.54 -6.43
CA ARG A 5 4.03 -20.79 -5.51
C ARG A 5 3.30 -20.26 -4.29
N PHE A 6 2.05 -19.84 -4.47
CA PHE A 6 1.22 -19.42 -3.35
C PHE A 6 0.99 -20.56 -2.36
N ILE A 7 0.62 -21.74 -2.87
CA ILE A 7 0.37 -22.93 -2.05
C ILE A 7 1.67 -23.38 -1.36
N ALA A 8 2.77 -23.42 -2.09
CA ALA A 8 4.07 -23.81 -1.54
C ALA A 8 4.52 -22.91 -0.41
N LYS A 9 4.43 -21.58 -0.58
CA LYS A 9 4.76 -20.59 0.45
C LYS A 9 3.86 -20.70 1.67
N HIS A 10 2.56 -20.94 1.45
CA HIS A 10 1.58 -21.07 2.54
C HIS A 10 1.77 -22.34 3.36
N HIS A 11 2.27 -23.41 2.74
CA HIS A 11 2.52 -24.70 3.38
C HIS A 11 3.99 -24.96 3.69
N ASN A 12 4.86 -23.95 3.53
CA ASN A 12 6.29 -24.05 3.76
C ASN A 12 6.96 -25.17 2.94
N ILE A 13 6.48 -25.39 1.70
CA ILE A 13 6.99 -26.38 0.77
C ILE A 13 8.07 -25.72 -0.08
N GLN A 14 9.27 -26.30 -0.09
CA GLN A 14 10.33 -25.86 -0.97
C GLN A 14 10.08 -26.42 -2.37
N ILE A 15 9.88 -25.51 -3.36
CA ILE A 15 9.72 -25.91 -4.75
C ILE A 15 11.11 -25.91 -5.39
N GLU A 16 11.54 -27.06 -5.87
CA GLU A 16 12.73 -27.17 -6.71
C GLU A 16 12.32 -26.90 -8.17
N TYR A 17 12.93 -25.89 -8.77
CA TYR A 17 12.80 -25.60 -10.19
C TYR A 17 13.99 -26.17 -10.93
N THR A 18 13.78 -26.79 -12.08
CA THR A 18 14.86 -27.12 -13.01
C THR A 18 15.42 -25.82 -13.59
N GLN A 19 16.75 -25.66 -13.59
CA GLN A 19 17.45 -24.43 -14.03
C GLN A 19 17.12 -24.02 -15.48
N GLU A 20 16.54 -24.89 -16.28
CA GLU A 20 16.16 -24.63 -17.67
C GLU A 20 14.86 -23.79 -17.82
N GLU A 21 14.02 -23.68 -16.77
CA GLU A 21 12.72 -23.01 -16.85
C GLU A 21 12.74 -21.53 -16.40
N TYR A 22 13.84 -21.07 -15.83
CA TYR A 22 13.94 -19.70 -15.35
C TYR A 22 15.16 -18.99 -15.92
N ASN A 23 14.89 -18.07 -16.84
CA ASN A 23 15.87 -17.12 -17.30
C ASN A 23 16.30 -16.20 -16.13
N GLU A 24 17.59 -15.92 -16.00
CA GLU A 24 18.15 -15.03 -14.96
C GLU A 24 17.42 -13.66 -14.89
N GLU A 25 16.94 -13.17 -16.01
CA GLU A 25 16.17 -11.94 -16.13
C GLU A 25 14.81 -12.04 -15.38
N GLN A 26 14.10 -13.14 -15.53
CA GLN A 26 12.83 -13.37 -14.84
C GLN A 26 13.02 -13.50 -13.31
N MET A 27 14.11 -14.13 -12.89
CA MET A 27 14.45 -14.22 -11.46
C MET A 27 14.81 -12.85 -10.87
N ALA A 28 15.53 -12.02 -11.61
CA ALA A 28 15.89 -10.67 -11.20
C ALA A 28 14.62 -9.78 -11.08
N GLU A 29 13.72 -9.87 -12.06
CA GLU A 29 12.46 -9.14 -12.06
C GLU A 29 11.55 -9.57 -10.90
N GLU A 30 11.45 -10.86 -10.61
CA GLU A 30 10.67 -11.36 -9.48
C GLU A 30 11.26 -10.94 -8.14
N LYS A 31 12.58 -11.00 -7.98
CA LYS A 31 13.28 -10.51 -6.79
C LYS A 31 13.05 -9.02 -6.59
N HIS A 32 13.09 -8.24 -7.67
CA HIS A 32 12.79 -6.83 -7.64
C HIS A 32 11.36 -6.57 -7.18
N ARG A 33 10.36 -7.23 -7.78
CA ARG A 33 8.95 -7.14 -7.36
C ARG A 33 8.74 -7.51 -5.89
N GLU A 34 9.39 -8.55 -5.41
CA GLU A 34 9.29 -8.94 -3.98
C GLU A 34 9.90 -7.86 -3.08
N SER A 35 11.00 -7.23 -3.47
CA SER A 35 11.60 -6.13 -2.71
C SER A 35 10.66 -4.92 -2.59
N LEU A 36 9.93 -4.60 -3.65
CA LEU A 36 8.90 -3.55 -3.64
C LEU A 36 7.75 -3.87 -2.68
N LEU A 37 7.31 -5.14 -2.66
CA LEU A 37 6.25 -5.58 -1.76
C LEU A 37 6.70 -5.54 -0.29
N VAL A 38 7.94 -5.90 0.01
CA VAL A 38 8.52 -5.76 1.36
C VAL A 38 8.60 -4.29 1.78
N ALA A 39 8.99 -3.39 0.88
CA ALA A 39 8.98 -1.96 1.16
C ALA A 39 7.57 -1.46 1.50
N LEU A 40 6.53 -1.90 0.77
CA LEU A 40 5.13 -1.55 1.06
C LEU A 40 4.66 -2.08 2.42
N ASP A 41 5.13 -3.22 2.88
CA ASP A 41 4.83 -3.73 4.22
C ASP A 41 5.40 -2.81 5.31
N HIS A 42 6.62 -2.30 5.16
CA HIS A 42 7.21 -1.31 6.07
C HIS A 42 6.46 0.04 6.04
N ILE A 43 6.08 0.50 4.84
CA ILE A 43 5.30 1.73 4.65
C ILE A 43 3.94 1.60 5.33
N GLN A 44 3.30 0.45 5.20
CA GLN A 44 2.04 0.16 5.89
C GLN A 44 2.17 0.25 7.40
N ALA A 45 3.24 -0.31 7.95
CA ALA A 45 3.49 -0.25 9.39
C ALA A 45 3.63 1.21 9.87
N TYR A 46 4.29 2.07 9.09
CA TYR A 46 4.40 3.51 9.38
C TYR A 46 3.01 4.19 9.42
N PHE A 47 2.20 4.03 8.38
CA PHE A 47 0.88 4.68 8.32
C PHE A 47 -0.07 4.17 9.39
N LEU A 48 -0.02 2.88 9.73
CA LEU A 48 -0.78 2.31 10.84
C LEU A 48 -0.35 2.90 12.18
N ASN A 49 0.96 3.04 12.41
CA ASN A 49 1.50 3.64 13.63
C ASN A 49 1.03 5.10 13.76
N CYS A 50 1.09 5.89 12.68
CA CYS A 50 0.61 7.27 12.68
C CYS A 50 -0.88 7.37 13.04
N LEU A 51 -1.73 6.48 12.53
CA LEU A 51 -3.15 6.52 12.85
C LEU A 51 -3.45 6.01 14.26
N ARG A 52 -2.82 4.93 14.69
CA ARG A 52 -3.26 4.17 15.88
C ARG A 52 -2.53 4.54 17.16
N THR A 53 -1.22 4.75 17.05
CA THR A 53 -0.33 4.80 18.21
C THR A 53 0.24 6.19 18.49
N THR A 54 0.42 7.01 17.44
CA THR A 54 1.00 8.34 17.60
C THR A 54 0.03 9.27 18.32
N ASP A 55 0.49 9.79 19.46
CA ASP A 55 -0.32 10.64 20.34
C ASP A 55 0.01 12.12 20.15
N ASN A 56 -0.43 12.69 19.02
CA ASN A 56 -0.41 14.12 18.79
C ASN A 56 -1.80 14.58 18.28
N ILE A 57 -2.02 15.88 18.27
CA ILE A 57 -3.32 16.49 17.90
C ILE A 57 -3.72 16.09 16.48
N GLU A 58 -2.79 16.12 15.54
CA GLU A 58 -3.01 15.78 14.14
C GLU A 58 -3.47 14.32 13.96
N CYS A 59 -2.78 13.39 14.60
CA CYS A 59 -3.11 11.96 14.51
C CYS A 59 -4.43 11.64 15.24
N LYS A 60 -4.76 12.36 16.34
CA LYS A 60 -6.08 12.28 16.98
C LYS A 60 -7.18 12.72 16.04
N GLN A 61 -7.04 13.87 15.39
CA GLN A 61 -8.00 14.35 14.38
C GLN A 61 -8.16 13.38 13.22
N ALA A 62 -7.08 12.76 12.78
CA ALA A 62 -7.13 11.74 11.73
C ALA A 62 -7.91 10.48 12.19
N ARG A 63 -7.73 10.05 13.45
CA ARG A 63 -8.50 8.95 14.05
C ARG A 63 -9.98 9.28 14.15
N ASP A 64 -10.30 10.46 14.69
CA ASP A 64 -11.68 10.92 14.84
C ASP A 64 -12.38 10.96 13.48
N TYR A 65 -11.68 11.46 12.46
CA TYR A 65 -12.19 11.47 11.11
C TYR A 65 -12.41 10.05 10.56
N ALA A 66 -11.43 9.16 10.70
CA ALA A 66 -11.52 7.79 10.18
C ALA A 66 -12.62 6.98 10.88
N TYR A 67 -12.67 7.03 12.22
CA TYR A 67 -13.64 6.28 13.02
C TYR A 67 -15.06 6.87 13.00
N GLY A 68 -15.17 8.17 12.73
CA GLY A 68 -16.47 8.80 12.45
C GLY A 68 -17.05 8.40 11.09
N ARG A 69 -16.20 7.94 10.15
CA ARG A 69 -16.64 7.51 8.82
C ARG A 69 -16.81 6.00 8.69
N TRP A 70 -15.97 5.21 9.35
CA TRP A 70 -15.98 3.75 9.32
C TRP A 70 -15.83 3.21 10.75
N PRO A 71 -16.47 2.08 11.05
CA PRO A 71 -16.24 1.41 12.34
C PRO A 71 -14.74 1.13 12.56
N GLU A 72 -14.27 1.28 13.79
CA GLU A 72 -12.86 1.07 14.15
C GLU A 72 -12.38 -0.32 13.78
N GLU A 73 -13.22 -1.33 13.99
CA GLU A 73 -12.93 -2.71 13.59
C GLU A 73 -12.70 -2.82 12.08
N PHE A 74 -13.53 -2.14 11.28
CA PHE A 74 -13.35 -2.09 9.83
C PHE A 74 -12.02 -1.41 9.47
N CYS A 75 -11.71 -0.26 10.08
CA CYS A 75 -10.44 0.44 9.87
C CYS A 75 -9.25 -0.46 10.17
N SER A 76 -9.36 -1.25 11.25
CA SER A 76 -8.34 -2.20 11.66
C SER A 76 -8.14 -3.31 10.62
N VAL A 77 -9.21 -3.99 10.23
CA VAL A 77 -9.18 -5.10 9.27
C VAL A 77 -8.80 -4.61 7.87
N ALA A 78 -9.27 -3.43 7.45
CA ALA A 78 -8.90 -2.83 6.18
C ALA A 78 -7.43 -2.38 6.14
N GLY A 79 -6.81 -2.15 7.30
CA GLY A 79 -5.46 -1.63 7.38
C GLY A 79 -5.40 -0.13 7.08
N ILE A 80 -6.44 0.62 7.41
CA ILE A 80 -6.48 2.07 7.21
C ILE A 80 -5.42 2.72 8.11
N GLY A 81 -4.64 3.62 7.52
CA GLY A 81 -3.56 4.36 8.17
C GLY A 81 -3.65 5.86 7.93
N TYR A 82 -2.64 6.59 8.37
CA TYR A 82 -2.57 8.04 8.20
C TYR A 82 -1.18 8.49 7.74
N ALA A 83 -1.13 9.38 6.75
CA ALA A 83 0.06 10.08 6.30
C ALA A 83 0.04 11.51 6.90
N PRO A 84 0.96 11.84 7.83
CA PRO A 84 1.03 13.16 8.46
C PRO A 84 1.23 14.32 7.47
N ILE A 85 0.95 15.54 7.93
CA ILE A 85 1.15 16.76 7.13
C ILE A 85 2.64 17.00 6.87
N ASP A 86 3.49 16.74 7.87
CA ASP A 86 4.93 16.80 7.71
C ASP A 86 5.47 15.55 7.01
N GLY A 87 5.69 15.66 5.70
CA GLY A 87 6.22 14.58 4.88
C GLY A 87 7.65 14.17 5.22
N ASN A 88 8.43 15.03 5.92
CA ASN A 88 9.80 14.70 6.31
C ASN A 88 9.81 13.55 7.33
N LEU A 89 8.79 13.43 8.17
CA LEU A 89 8.67 12.33 9.12
C LEU A 89 8.64 10.96 8.39
N PHE A 90 8.03 10.91 7.21
CA PHE A 90 8.03 9.70 6.39
C PHE A 90 9.39 9.44 5.75
N VAL A 91 10.03 10.49 5.21
CA VAL A 91 11.38 10.39 4.62
C VAL A 91 12.37 9.89 5.68
N ASP A 92 12.38 10.50 6.88
CA ASP A 92 13.21 10.09 8.00
C ASP A 92 12.96 8.63 8.43
N TYR A 93 11.71 8.22 8.46
CA TYR A 93 11.36 6.83 8.77
C TYR A 93 11.95 5.87 7.75
N CYS A 94 11.83 6.18 6.46
CA CYS A 94 12.37 5.35 5.38
C CYS A 94 13.89 5.23 5.48
N GLN A 95 14.59 6.34 5.75
CA GLN A 95 16.03 6.36 5.94
C GLN A 95 16.48 5.54 7.16
N LYS A 96 15.82 5.71 8.32
CA LYS A 96 16.09 4.93 9.54
C LYS A 96 15.88 3.43 9.36
N ARG A 97 15.01 3.02 8.44
CA ARG A 97 14.75 1.62 8.08
C ARG A 97 15.59 1.13 6.92
N SER A 98 16.48 1.96 6.39
CA SER A 98 17.31 1.67 5.22
C SER A 98 16.50 1.15 4.03
N LEU A 99 15.30 1.71 3.82
CA LEU A 99 14.48 1.37 2.66
C LEU A 99 15.15 1.93 1.41
N ASN A 100 15.14 1.14 0.34
CA ASN A 100 15.73 1.55 -0.93
C ASN A 100 14.98 2.76 -1.51
N GLU A 101 15.68 3.88 -1.69
CA GLU A 101 15.10 5.14 -2.17
C GLU A 101 14.52 5.00 -3.60
N GLU A 102 15.20 4.28 -4.49
CA GLU A 102 14.72 4.03 -5.85
C GLU A 102 13.40 3.27 -5.85
N ALA A 103 13.29 2.25 -5.00
CA ALA A 103 12.03 1.52 -4.80
C ALA A 103 10.91 2.43 -4.31
N LEU A 104 11.20 3.40 -3.42
CA LEU A 104 10.21 4.36 -2.94
C LEU A 104 9.76 5.34 -4.03
N PHE A 105 10.65 5.75 -4.93
CA PHE A 105 10.27 6.53 -6.12
C PHE A 105 9.44 5.70 -7.10
N GLU A 106 9.83 4.48 -7.36
CA GLU A 106 9.13 3.56 -8.26
C GLU A 106 7.70 3.23 -7.75
N LEU A 107 7.54 3.07 -6.43
CA LEU A 107 6.24 2.90 -5.78
C LEU A 107 5.43 4.20 -5.73
N GLY A 108 6.01 5.35 -6.12
CA GLY A 108 5.36 6.65 -6.06
C GLY A 108 5.13 7.15 -4.63
N MET A 109 5.89 6.66 -3.65
CA MET A 109 5.84 7.11 -2.25
C MET A 109 6.63 8.39 -2.03
N LEU A 110 7.73 8.53 -2.76
CA LEU A 110 8.57 9.73 -2.80
C LEU A 110 8.50 10.40 -4.17
N LYS A 111 8.73 11.70 -4.18
CA LYS A 111 8.94 12.50 -5.38
C LYS A 111 10.14 13.42 -5.19
N ARG A 112 10.75 13.81 -6.32
CA ARG A 112 11.84 14.79 -6.36
C ARG A 112 11.32 16.08 -7.00
N GLY A 113 11.51 17.19 -6.30
CA GLY A 113 11.22 18.52 -6.82
C GLY A 113 12.24 18.97 -7.88
N GLU A 114 11.94 20.05 -8.56
CA GLU A 114 12.85 20.68 -9.55
C GLU A 114 14.17 21.13 -8.92
N ASP A 115 14.15 21.50 -7.64
CA ASP A 115 15.31 21.85 -6.81
C ASP A 115 16.11 20.64 -6.29
N GLY A 116 15.69 19.41 -6.66
CA GLY A 116 16.29 18.17 -6.21
C GLY A 116 15.81 17.69 -4.82
N HIS A 117 15.01 18.50 -4.11
CA HIS A 117 14.47 18.11 -2.80
C HIS A 117 13.55 16.89 -2.90
N ILE A 118 13.72 15.93 -1.99
CA ILE A 118 12.91 14.71 -1.90
C ILE A 118 11.77 14.95 -0.91
N TYR A 119 10.54 14.64 -1.33
CA TYR A 119 9.37 14.79 -0.48
C TYR A 119 8.40 13.62 -0.59
N ALA A 120 7.64 13.38 0.49
CA ALA A 120 6.60 12.37 0.52
C ALA A 120 5.42 12.78 -0.37
N MET A 121 4.95 11.86 -1.22
CA MET A 121 3.79 12.07 -2.10
C MET A 121 2.49 12.24 -1.32
N PHE A 122 2.32 11.45 -0.26
CA PHE A 122 1.11 11.46 0.55
C PHE A 122 1.33 12.28 1.82
N ARG A 123 0.51 13.31 2.00
CA ARG A 123 0.54 14.21 3.16
C ARG A 123 -0.86 14.59 3.56
N GLN A 124 -1.16 14.59 4.87
CA GLN A 124 -2.46 14.92 5.45
C GLN A 124 -3.61 14.09 4.84
N ARG A 125 -3.37 12.75 4.75
CA ARG A 125 -4.31 11.84 4.09
C ARG A 125 -4.56 10.58 4.89
N ILE A 126 -5.81 10.15 4.91
CA ILE A 126 -6.16 8.78 5.30
C ILE A 126 -5.69 7.85 4.19
N MET A 127 -4.87 6.88 4.57
CA MET A 127 -4.25 5.91 3.67
C MET A 127 -5.06 4.63 3.66
N ILE A 128 -5.55 4.24 2.50
CA ILE A 128 -6.37 3.04 2.30
C ILE A 128 -5.57 2.11 1.38
N PRO A 129 -5.09 0.96 1.89
CA PRO A 129 -4.26 0.06 1.10
C PRO A 129 -5.08 -0.63 0.01
N ILE A 130 -4.51 -0.71 -1.19
CA ILE A 130 -4.99 -1.52 -2.29
C ILE A 130 -4.23 -2.85 -2.24
N ARG A 131 -4.96 -3.96 -2.25
CA ARG A 131 -4.39 -5.29 -2.13
C ARG A 131 -4.61 -6.10 -3.40
N ASN A 132 -3.65 -6.94 -3.73
CA ASN A 132 -3.85 -7.95 -4.75
C ASN A 132 -4.76 -9.08 -4.23
N ARG A 133 -5.16 -10.00 -5.09
CA ARG A 133 -6.05 -11.12 -4.73
C ARG A 133 -5.53 -12.01 -3.59
N TRP A 134 -4.23 -11.99 -3.32
CA TRP A 134 -3.59 -12.74 -2.23
C TRP A 134 -3.52 -11.97 -0.92
N GLY A 135 -3.95 -10.70 -0.90
CA GLY A 135 -3.96 -9.84 0.27
C GLY A 135 -2.67 -9.03 0.49
N ARG A 136 -1.65 -9.13 -0.40
CA ARG A 136 -0.45 -8.30 -0.34
C ARG A 136 -0.79 -6.87 -0.75
N ILE A 137 -0.27 -5.90 -0.03
CA ILE A 137 -0.42 -4.48 -0.40
C ILE A 137 0.41 -4.22 -1.65
N ILE A 138 -0.21 -3.58 -2.64
CA ILE A 138 0.43 -3.25 -3.92
C ILE A 138 0.39 -1.75 -4.21
N ALA A 139 -0.49 -0.99 -3.55
CA ALA A 139 -0.66 0.44 -3.75
C ALA A 139 -1.52 1.04 -2.64
N TYR A 140 -1.78 2.35 -2.73
CA TYR A 140 -2.72 3.08 -1.88
C TYR A 140 -3.66 3.96 -2.68
N THR A 141 -4.90 4.08 -2.19
CA THR A 141 -5.74 5.25 -2.41
C THR A 141 -5.74 6.11 -1.15
N ALA A 142 -5.67 7.43 -1.29
CA ALA A 142 -5.45 8.32 -0.17
C ALA A 142 -6.42 9.50 -0.18
N ARG A 143 -7.22 9.62 0.89
CA ARG A 143 -8.22 10.66 1.06
C ARG A 143 -7.65 11.84 1.84
N HIS A 144 -7.69 13.03 1.26
CA HIS A 144 -7.31 14.26 1.94
C HIS A 144 -8.31 14.63 3.05
N ILE A 145 -7.82 14.99 4.23
CA ILE A 145 -8.62 15.39 5.39
C ILE A 145 -8.34 16.81 5.88
N GLY A 146 -7.44 17.54 5.20
CA GLY A 146 -7.14 18.93 5.51
C GLY A 146 -8.16 19.92 4.89
N HIS A 147 -7.97 21.19 5.21
CA HIS A 147 -8.82 22.29 4.76
C HIS A 147 -8.37 22.94 3.44
N ASN A 148 -7.34 22.39 2.76
CA ASN A 148 -6.86 22.97 1.50
C ASN A 148 -7.83 22.64 0.34
N PRO A 149 -8.61 23.61 -0.17
CA PRO A 149 -9.60 23.37 -1.22
C PRO A 149 -8.96 23.03 -2.58
N LYS A 150 -7.67 23.34 -2.76
CA LYS A 150 -6.91 23.01 -3.98
C LYS A 150 -6.36 21.58 -3.97
N ALA A 151 -6.34 20.93 -2.82
CA ALA A 151 -5.86 19.55 -2.73
C ALA A 151 -6.91 18.57 -3.27
N PRO A 152 -6.57 17.67 -4.20
CA PRO A 152 -7.50 16.65 -4.67
C PRO A 152 -8.03 15.82 -3.50
N LYS A 153 -9.35 15.59 -3.47
CA LYS A 153 -10.03 14.82 -2.43
C LYS A 153 -9.44 13.41 -2.29
N TYR A 154 -9.16 12.77 -3.42
CA TYR A 154 -8.48 11.46 -3.49
C TYR A 154 -7.30 11.53 -4.44
N ILE A 155 -6.24 10.83 -4.10
CA ILE A 155 -5.12 10.50 -4.98
C ILE A 155 -4.79 9.02 -4.84
N ASN A 156 -4.31 8.41 -5.92
CA ASN A 156 -3.87 7.02 -5.95
C ASN A 156 -2.36 6.96 -6.14
N SER A 157 -1.75 5.84 -5.74
CA SER A 157 -0.40 5.50 -6.15
C SER A 157 -0.28 5.51 -7.69
N SER A 158 0.88 5.85 -8.18
CA SER A 158 1.24 5.70 -9.59
C SER A 158 1.31 4.22 -9.97
N THR A 159 1.22 3.91 -11.26
CA THR A 159 1.53 2.57 -11.77
C THR A 159 2.96 2.20 -11.43
N SER A 160 3.19 0.97 -11.04
CA SER A 160 4.49 0.41 -10.66
C SER A 160 4.56 -1.06 -11.10
N PRO A 161 5.72 -1.75 -11.00
CA PRO A 161 5.83 -3.17 -11.34
C PRO A 161 4.89 -4.08 -10.54
N VAL A 162 4.39 -3.61 -9.39
CA VAL A 162 3.46 -4.36 -8.53
C VAL A 162 2.01 -3.90 -8.63
N TYR A 163 1.74 -2.76 -9.29
CA TYR A 163 0.40 -2.17 -9.37
C TYR A 163 0.09 -1.57 -10.73
N SER A 164 -0.99 -2.04 -11.34
CA SER A 164 -1.62 -1.42 -12.51
C SER A 164 -3.08 -1.06 -12.18
N LYS A 165 -3.41 0.23 -12.31
CA LYS A 165 -4.76 0.73 -11.97
C LYS A 165 -5.85 0.10 -12.85
N GLY A 166 -5.56 -0.14 -14.13
CA GLY A 166 -6.52 -0.75 -15.07
C GLY A 166 -6.75 -2.24 -14.86
N GLU A 167 -5.87 -2.91 -14.12
CA GLU A 167 -5.89 -4.36 -13.93
C GLU A 167 -6.20 -4.76 -12.47
N THR A 168 -6.47 -3.78 -11.61
CA THR A 168 -6.68 -4.03 -10.18
C THR A 168 -8.09 -3.65 -9.76
N LEU A 169 -8.82 -4.60 -9.18
CA LEU A 169 -10.09 -4.35 -8.50
C LEU A 169 -9.85 -4.13 -7.01
N PHE A 170 -10.32 -2.99 -6.48
CA PHE A 170 -10.29 -2.72 -5.05
C PHE A 170 -11.15 -3.74 -4.28
N GLY A 171 -10.59 -4.33 -3.21
CA GLY A 171 -11.31 -5.31 -2.38
C GLY A 171 -11.35 -6.72 -2.94
N ILE A 172 -10.68 -7.00 -4.05
CA ILE A 172 -10.64 -8.35 -4.67
C ILE A 172 -10.09 -9.42 -3.71
N ASP A 173 -9.18 -9.05 -2.81
CA ASP A 173 -8.61 -9.94 -1.79
C ASP A 173 -9.66 -10.49 -0.83
N ARG A 174 -10.71 -9.72 -0.54
CA ARG A 174 -11.82 -10.11 0.33
C ARG A 174 -12.91 -10.82 -0.46
N ALA A 175 -13.27 -10.26 -1.62
CA ALA A 175 -14.28 -10.83 -2.49
C ALA A 175 -13.91 -12.28 -2.88
N SER A 176 -12.66 -12.51 -3.28
CA SER A 176 -12.20 -13.85 -3.70
C SER A 176 -12.18 -14.91 -2.60
N ARG A 177 -12.27 -14.51 -1.31
CA ARG A 177 -12.32 -15.43 -0.17
C ARG A 177 -13.73 -15.83 0.25
N GLN A 178 -14.75 -15.18 -0.32
CA GLN A 178 -16.16 -15.50 -0.02
C GLN A 178 -16.56 -16.79 -0.73
N ARG A 179 -16.69 -17.88 0.04
CA ARG A 179 -17.01 -19.22 -0.51
C ARG A 179 -18.49 -19.47 -0.78
N ASN A 180 -19.37 -18.70 -0.11
CA ASN A 180 -20.83 -18.91 -0.16
C ASN A 180 -21.57 -17.72 -0.80
N ALA A 181 -20.88 -16.93 -1.62
CA ALA A 181 -21.50 -15.81 -2.32
C ALA A 181 -21.95 -16.26 -3.73
N ASP A 182 -23.23 -16.14 -4.01
CA ASP A 182 -23.80 -16.45 -5.32
C ASP A 182 -23.49 -15.38 -6.37
N TYR A 183 -23.12 -14.15 -5.92
CA TYR A 183 -22.82 -13.03 -6.79
C TYR A 183 -21.87 -12.02 -6.13
N PHE A 184 -21.24 -11.19 -6.95
CA PHE A 184 -20.45 -10.03 -6.52
C PHE A 184 -21.12 -8.75 -6.97
N ILE A 185 -21.07 -7.71 -6.11
CA ILE A 185 -21.52 -6.37 -6.46
C ILE A 185 -20.26 -5.54 -6.76
N ILE A 186 -20.17 -5.01 -7.97
CA ILE A 186 -19.12 -4.09 -8.39
C ILE A 186 -19.70 -2.69 -8.33
N VAL A 187 -19.03 -1.79 -7.61
CA VAL A 187 -19.41 -0.38 -7.49
C VAL A 187 -18.28 0.51 -8.02
N GLU A 188 -18.63 1.66 -8.55
CA GLU A 188 -17.66 2.65 -8.97
C GLU A 188 -17.21 3.49 -7.77
N GLY A 189 -15.89 3.70 -7.64
CA GLY A 189 -15.28 4.58 -6.64
C GLY A 189 -14.66 3.87 -5.45
N ALA A 190 -13.74 4.60 -4.78
CA ALA A 190 -13.15 4.18 -3.50
C ALA A 190 -14.08 4.56 -2.33
N PRO A 191 -14.01 3.83 -1.21
CA PRO A 191 -14.85 4.04 -0.02
C PRO A 191 -14.66 5.41 0.63
#